data_5df210f405fd369e871ae0ac1371512c
#
_entry.id   5df210f405fd369e871ae0ac1371512c
#
_cell.length_a   1.000
_cell.length_b   1.000
_cell.length_c   1.000
_cell.angle_alpha   90.00
_cell.angle_beta   90.00
_cell.angle_gamma   90.00
#
_symmetry.space_group_name_H-M   'P 1'
#
loop_
_entity.id
_entity.type
_entity.pdbx_description
1 polymer ?
#
loop_
_entity_poly.entity_id
_entity_poly.type
_entity_poly.pdbx_seq_one_letter_code
_entity_poly.pdbx_strand_id
1 'polypeptide(L)'
;ERNQKPRISFLKEIRKITTQKKIVLIFDECTSGFRETFGGLHKKYKINPDIAVFGKALGNGIPITSVIGTKEIMKSGEESFISSTFWTDSTGPAAAIVTLEEMEKQKSWIKISKTGKKIKHFWRHLSKKYDVPIVITGLDALPSFKFKSKMHLYLKTFLTQEMLRKKILATNSVYCCIDHDKYLKTYFSALEKIFYEVGHFLRGKDIMKSLKYPVCKNGIYRLN
;
A
#
# COMPACT_ATOMS: atom_id res chain seq x y z
N GLU A 1 8.99 -5.33 9.03
CA GLU A 1 7.94 -5.49 8.00
C GLU A 1 6.94 -4.35 8.09
N ARG A 2 6.86 -3.52 7.05
CA ARG A 2 6.11 -2.26 7.03
C ARG A 2 4.59 -2.42 6.92
N ASN A 3 4.05 -3.63 6.82
CA ASN A 3 2.63 -3.89 6.56
C ASN A 3 1.84 -4.37 7.78
N GLN A 4 2.40 -4.28 8.96
CA GLN A 4 1.70 -4.67 10.18
C GLN A 4 0.78 -3.53 10.66
N LYS A 5 -0.40 -3.91 11.14
CA LYS A 5 -1.32 -2.95 11.78
C LYS A 5 -0.68 -2.45 13.09
N PRO A 6 -0.51 -1.14 13.26
CA PRO A 6 0.09 -0.60 14.47
C PRO A 6 -0.79 -0.91 15.69
N ARG A 7 -0.15 -1.16 16.83
CA ARG A 7 -0.85 -1.22 18.13
C ARG A 7 -1.14 0.22 18.57
N ILE A 8 -2.40 0.54 18.81
CA ILE A 8 -2.81 1.89 19.21
C ILE A 8 -2.18 2.30 20.53
N SER A 9 -2.04 1.36 21.49
CA SER A 9 -1.34 1.60 22.76
C SER A 9 0.12 2.04 22.55
N PHE A 10 0.83 1.38 21.65
CA PHE A 10 2.19 1.74 21.29
C PHE A 10 2.29 3.17 20.72
N LEU A 11 1.40 3.52 19.78
CA LEU A 11 1.39 4.87 19.21
C LEU A 11 1.07 5.94 20.25
N LYS A 12 0.12 5.65 21.16
CA LYS A 12 -0.21 6.56 22.28
C LYS A 12 0.99 6.76 23.20
N GLU A 13 1.69 5.69 23.54
CA GLU A 13 2.85 5.77 24.42
C GLU A 13 4.00 6.53 23.78
N ILE A 14 4.28 6.30 22.49
CA ILE A 14 5.26 7.10 21.73
C ILE A 14 4.88 8.59 21.76
N ARG A 15 3.63 8.95 21.47
CA ARG A 15 3.19 10.35 21.54
C ARG A 15 3.39 10.96 22.92
N LYS A 16 3.08 10.20 23.97
CA LYS A 16 3.28 10.64 25.37
C LYS A 16 4.76 10.90 25.66
N ILE A 17 5.63 9.93 25.36
CA ILE A 17 7.07 10.02 25.58
C ILE A 17 7.68 11.20 24.82
N THR A 18 7.35 11.34 23.53
CA THR A 18 7.89 12.42 22.69
C THR A 18 7.44 13.79 23.19
N THR A 19 6.19 13.92 23.65
CA THR A 19 5.70 15.16 24.27
C THR A 19 6.46 15.48 25.57
N GLN A 20 6.61 14.50 26.47
CA GLN A 20 7.32 14.68 27.74
C GLN A 20 8.79 15.04 27.56
N LYS A 21 9.44 14.45 26.57
CA LYS A 21 10.87 14.65 26.28
C LYS A 21 11.13 15.78 25.29
N LYS A 22 10.09 16.49 24.83
CA LYS A 22 10.19 17.56 23.80
C LYS A 22 10.87 17.07 22.51
N ILE A 23 10.56 15.83 22.09
CA ILE A 23 11.07 15.22 20.87
C ILE A 23 10.03 15.39 19.77
N VAL A 24 10.44 15.87 18.61
CA VAL A 24 9.56 16.01 17.42
C VAL A 24 9.15 14.64 16.90
N LEU A 25 7.85 14.37 16.90
CA LEU A 25 7.28 13.14 16.35
C LEU A 25 6.91 13.33 14.89
N ILE A 26 7.56 12.59 14.01
CA ILE A 26 7.32 12.66 12.56
C ILE A 26 6.62 11.38 12.09
N PHE A 27 5.50 11.53 11.37
CA PHE A 27 4.84 10.41 10.70
C PHE A 27 5.10 10.48 9.19
N ASP A 28 5.77 9.46 8.65
CA ASP A 28 5.88 9.25 7.22
C ASP A 28 4.58 8.65 6.69
N GLU A 29 3.74 9.51 6.15
CA GLU A 29 2.45 9.19 5.53
C GLU A 29 2.53 9.13 3.99
N CYS A 30 3.72 9.09 3.42
CA CYS A 30 3.90 9.05 1.96
C CYS A 30 3.13 7.90 1.29
N THR A 31 2.99 6.76 1.97
CA THR A 31 2.27 5.61 1.44
C THR A 31 0.85 5.49 2.00
N SER A 32 0.63 5.85 3.25
CA SER A 32 -0.63 5.69 3.98
C SER A 32 -1.57 6.88 3.83
N GLY A 33 -1.05 8.07 3.57
CA GLY A 33 -1.83 9.28 3.39
C GLY A 33 -2.87 9.14 2.27
N PHE A 34 -4.06 9.69 2.49
CA PHE A 34 -5.20 9.69 1.58
C PHE A 34 -5.74 8.30 1.17
N ARG A 35 -5.37 7.24 1.90
CA ARG A 35 -5.81 5.87 1.60
C ARG A 35 -7.05 5.42 2.37
N GLU A 36 -7.12 5.69 3.67
CA GLU A 36 -8.27 5.31 4.51
C GLU A 36 -8.89 6.50 5.25
N THR A 37 -8.33 7.68 5.06
CA THR A 37 -8.81 8.96 5.58
C THR A 37 -8.56 10.03 4.53
N PHE A 38 -9.30 11.14 4.60
CA PHE A 38 -8.93 12.35 3.88
C PHE A 38 -7.83 13.07 4.67
N GLY A 39 -6.59 12.83 4.30
CA GLY A 39 -5.36 13.22 5.00
C GLY A 39 -4.56 12.03 5.50
N GLY A 40 -3.86 12.22 6.60
CA GLY A 40 -3.00 11.18 7.18
C GLY A 40 -3.77 10.07 7.90
N LEU A 41 -3.22 8.86 7.88
CA LEU A 41 -3.77 7.71 8.58
C LEU A 41 -3.80 7.91 10.10
N HIS A 42 -2.94 8.77 10.65
CA HIS A 42 -2.93 9.16 12.06
C HIS A 42 -4.29 9.68 12.55
N LYS A 43 -5.07 10.32 11.67
CA LYS A 43 -6.44 10.80 11.98
C LYS A 43 -7.35 9.63 12.39
N LYS A 44 -7.19 8.45 11.78
CA LYS A 44 -7.94 7.25 12.14
C LYS A 44 -7.62 6.77 13.57
N TYR A 45 -6.39 6.97 14.00
CA TYR A 45 -5.93 6.57 15.34
C TYR A 45 -6.07 7.68 16.38
N LYS A 46 -6.45 8.89 15.97
CA LYS A 46 -6.55 10.08 16.82
C LYS A 46 -5.24 10.38 17.55
N ILE A 47 -4.14 10.28 16.85
CA ILE A 47 -2.78 10.55 17.37
C ILE A 47 -2.11 11.50 16.39
N ASN A 48 -1.98 12.76 16.78
CA ASN A 48 -1.38 13.79 15.93
C ASN A 48 0.15 13.80 16.08
N PRO A 49 0.89 13.66 14.99
CA PRO A 49 2.33 13.91 14.98
C PRO A 49 2.59 15.43 15.03
N ASP A 50 3.82 15.81 15.26
CA ASP A 50 4.29 17.19 15.14
C ASP A 50 4.55 17.55 13.66
N ILE A 51 5.01 16.56 12.88
CA ILE A 51 5.20 16.64 11.42
C ILE A 51 4.58 15.42 10.75
N ALA A 52 3.90 15.61 9.64
CA ALA A 52 3.46 14.56 8.74
C ALA A 52 4.02 14.80 7.33
N VAL A 53 4.53 13.72 6.71
CA VAL A 53 5.08 13.77 5.35
C VAL A 53 4.14 13.05 4.40
N PHE A 54 3.72 13.70 3.32
CA PHE A 54 2.81 13.16 2.31
C PHE A 54 3.48 13.09 0.94
N GLY A 55 2.98 12.20 0.09
CA GLY A 55 3.44 12.01 -1.28
C GLY A 55 2.53 11.02 -2.02
N LYS A 56 3.05 10.38 -3.03
CA LYS A 56 2.36 9.32 -3.82
C LYS A 56 0.92 9.70 -4.21
N ALA A 57 -0.08 9.32 -3.38
CA ALA A 57 -1.49 9.60 -3.65
C ALA A 57 -1.80 11.09 -3.77
N LEU A 58 -1.02 11.96 -3.11
CA LEU A 58 -1.19 13.42 -3.16
C LEU A 58 -1.10 13.95 -4.59
N GLY A 59 -0.11 13.50 -5.36
CA GLY A 59 0.10 13.96 -6.73
C GLY A 59 -0.58 13.10 -7.79
N ASN A 60 -1.13 11.92 -7.40
CA ASN A 60 -1.86 11.00 -8.26
C ASN A 60 -1.16 10.71 -9.62
N GLY A 61 0.15 10.49 -9.58
CA GLY A 61 1.00 10.22 -10.75
C GLY A 61 1.99 11.34 -11.07
N ILE A 62 1.76 12.55 -10.59
CA ILE A 62 2.71 13.66 -10.70
C ILE A 62 3.62 13.67 -9.45
N PRO A 63 4.95 13.82 -9.63
CA PRO A 63 5.89 13.89 -8.52
C PRO A 63 5.66 15.13 -7.66
N ILE A 64 5.16 14.91 -6.43
CA ILE A 64 5.06 15.93 -5.40
C ILE A 64 5.12 15.28 -4.04
N THR A 65 5.75 15.96 -3.10
CA THR A 65 5.74 15.65 -1.68
C THR A 65 5.35 16.90 -0.89
N SER A 66 4.81 16.70 0.30
CA SER A 66 4.47 17.79 1.21
C SER A 66 4.88 17.41 2.63
N VAL A 67 5.52 18.34 3.32
CA VAL A 67 5.83 18.26 4.74
C VAL A 67 4.96 19.30 5.43
N ILE A 68 4.07 18.86 6.30
CA ILE A 68 3.22 19.72 7.10
C ILE A 68 3.43 19.46 8.58
N GLY A 69 3.35 20.47 9.39
CA GLY A 69 3.57 20.33 10.84
C GLY A 69 2.92 21.45 11.64
N THR A 70 3.12 21.42 12.96
CA THR A 70 2.67 22.48 13.85
C THR A 70 3.42 23.77 13.52
N LYS A 71 2.76 24.92 13.71
CA LYS A 71 3.35 26.24 13.43
C LYS A 71 4.72 26.43 14.12
N GLU A 72 4.83 25.99 15.37
CA GLU A 72 6.06 26.09 16.16
C GLU A 72 7.24 25.35 15.50
N ILE A 73 6.99 24.11 15.08
CA ILE A 73 8.04 23.28 14.46
C ILE A 73 8.39 23.76 13.06
N MET A 74 7.38 24.15 12.26
CA MET A 74 7.62 24.61 10.90
C MET A 74 8.35 25.94 10.82
N LYS A 75 8.29 26.77 11.87
CA LYS A 75 9.05 28.02 11.93
C LYS A 75 10.55 27.80 11.81
N SER A 76 11.08 26.72 12.40
CA SER A 76 12.50 26.35 12.26
C SER A 76 12.88 25.99 10.81
N GLY A 77 11.92 25.59 9.98
CA GLY A 77 12.13 25.38 8.56
C GLY A 77 12.33 26.66 7.76
N GLU A 78 11.69 27.76 8.20
CA GLU A 78 11.84 29.07 7.56
C GLU A 78 13.26 29.66 7.76
N GLU A 79 13.91 29.28 8.85
CA GLU A 79 15.29 29.70 9.18
C GLU A 79 16.35 28.78 8.52
N SER A 80 15.92 27.73 7.85
CA SER A 80 16.77 26.71 7.21
C SER A 80 16.90 26.96 5.71
N PHE A 81 18.07 26.68 5.14
CA PHE A 81 18.23 26.68 3.70
C PHE A 81 17.61 25.42 3.10
N ILE A 82 16.39 25.54 2.60
CA ILE A 82 15.66 24.48 1.88
C ILE A 82 15.46 24.94 0.44
N SER A 83 16.14 24.31 -0.50
CA SER A 83 16.04 24.66 -1.91
C SER A 83 16.21 23.43 -2.80
N SER A 84 15.63 23.49 -4.01
CA SER A 84 15.85 22.51 -5.07
C SER A 84 15.58 23.16 -6.44
N THR A 85 16.06 22.55 -7.50
CA THR A 85 15.88 23.02 -8.88
C THR A 85 14.39 23.20 -9.25
N PHE A 86 13.52 22.31 -8.76
CA PHE A 86 12.07 22.33 -9.07
C PHE A 86 11.23 22.99 -7.99
N TRP A 87 11.83 23.78 -7.11
CA TRP A 87 11.10 24.41 -5.99
C TRP A 87 9.94 25.30 -6.45
N THR A 88 10.08 25.95 -7.58
CA THR A 88 9.10 26.86 -8.17
C THR A 88 8.22 26.20 -9.25
N ASP A 89 8.37 24.90 -9.50
CA ASP A 89 7.53 24.19 -10.45
C ASP A 89 6.09 24.09 -9.92
N SER A 90 5.15 24.63 -10.66
CA SER A 90 3.72 24.64 -10.29
C SER A 90 2.97 23.36 -10.67
N THR A 91 3.56 22.49 -11.47
CA THR A 91 2.89 21.25 -11.96
C THR A 91 2.45 20.34 -10.82
N GLY A 92 3.35 20.09 -9.86
CA GLY A 92 3.06 19.27 -8.69
C GLY A 92 1.94 19.86 -7.81
N PRO A 93 2.04 21.12 -7.37
CA PRO A 93 0.98 21.80 -6.60
C PRO A 93 -0.37 21.82 -7.31
N ALA A 94 -0.41 22.12 -8.60
CA ALA A 94 -1.66 22.13 -9.39
C ALA A 94 -2.30 20.72 -9.41
N ALA A 95 -1.51 19.68 -9.67
CA ALA A 95 -1.98 18.30 -9.65
C ALA A 95 -2.49 17.89 -8.25
N ALA A 96 -1.81 18.32 -7.19
CA ALA A 96 -2.23 18.02 -5.81
C ALA A 96 -3.57 18.67 -5.47
N ILE A 97 -3.80 19.94 -5.85
CA ILE A 97 -5.05 20.64 -5.61
C ILE A 97 -6.21 19.89 -6.26
N VAL A 98 -6.13 19.62 -7.57
CA VAL A 98 -7.18 18.90 -8.32
C VAL A 98 -7.40 17.50 -7.75
N THR A 99 -6.31 16.82 -7.36
CA THR A 99 -6.40 15.49 -6.76
C THR A 99 -7.16 15.53 -5.43
N LEU A 100 -6.90 16.49 -4.58
CA LEU A 100 -7.57 16.65 -3.29
C LEU A 100 -9.05 16.97 -3.47
N GLU A 101 -9.40 17.89 -4.38
CA GLU A 101 -10.78 18.24 -4.72
C GLU A 101 -11.56 17.01 -5.21
N GLU A 102 -10.99 16.23 -6.13
CA GLU A 102 -11.63 15.01 -6.63
C GLU A 102 -11.72 13.91 -5.55
N MET A 103 -10.70 13.77 -4.70
CA MET A 103 -10.76 12.86 -3.57
C MET A 103 -11.92 13.20 -2.64
N GLU A 104 -12.07 14.47 -2.27
CA GLU A 104 -13.12 14.95 -1.37
C GLU A 104 -14.51 14.76 -1.99
N LYS A 105 -14.71 15.23 -3.22
CA LYS A 105 -15.94 15.09 -3.99
C LYS A 105 -16.39 13.64 -4.10
N GLN A 106 -15.47 12.73 -4.41
CA GLN A 106 -15.78 11.33 -4.60
C GLN A 106 -15.75 10.49 -3.32
N LYS A 107 -15.24 11.03 -2.21
CA LYS A 107 -14.93 10.30 -0.97
C LYS A 107 -14.09 9.04 -1.27
N SER A 108 -13.05 9.24 -2.08
CA SER A 108 -12.25 8.17 -2.69
C SER A 108 -11.70 7.18 -1.65
N TRP A 109 -11.23 7.63 -0.49
CA TRP A 109 -10.71 6.79 0.61
C TRP A 109 -11.73 5.77 1.11
N ILE A 110 -13.04 6.10 1.07
CA ILE A 110 -14.12 5.16 1.43
C ILE A 110 -14.27 4.11 0.34
N LYS A 111 -14.32 4.54 -0.94
CA LYS A 111 -14.49 3.64 -2.08
C LYS A 111 -13.34 2.64 -2.20
N ILE A 112 -12.10 3.13 -2.18
CA ILE A 112 -10.92 2.27 -2.32
C ILE A 112 -10.75 1.31 -1.13
N SER A 113 -11.09 1.74 0.08
CA SER A 113 -11.13 0.86 1.26
C SER A 113 -12.18 -0.24 1.12
N LYS A 114 -13.37 0.09 0.59
CA LYS A 114 -14.43 -0.90 0.30
C LYS A 114 -13.97 -1.91 -0.73
N THR A 115 -13.35 -1.46 -1.82
CA THR A 115 -12.78 -2.31 -2.85
C THR A 115 -11.73 -3.26 -2.29
N GLY A 116 -10.81 -2.77 -1.49
CA GLY A 116 -9.78 -3.61 -0.89
C GLY A 116 -10.32 -4.61 0.14
N LYS A 117 -11.39 -4.28 0.87
CA LYS A 117 -12.10 -5.25 1.72
C LYS A 117 -12.71 -6.39 0.89
N LYS A 118 -13.33 -6.09 -0.28
CA LYS A 118 -13.82 -7.11 -1.22
C LYS A 118 -12.67 -8.03 -1.67
N ILE A 119 -11.53 -7.45 -2.02
CA ILE A 119 -10.33 -8.19 -2.44
C ILE A 119 -9.82 -9.10 -1.31
N LYS A 120 -9.64 -8.57 -0.11
CA LYS A 120 -9.23 -9.38 1.07
C LYS A 120 -10.21 -10.52 1.38
N HIS A 121 -11.51 -10.26 1.25
CA HIS A 121 -12.54 -11.28 1.45
C HIS A 121 -12.40 -12.39 0.42
N PHE A 122 -12.24 -12.03 -0.86
CA PHE A 122 -12.10 -13.02 -1.93
C PHE A 122 -10.81 -13.83 -1.79
N TRP A 123 -9.70 -13.24 -1.40
CA TRP A 123 -8.47 -13.97 -1.11
C TRP A 123 -8.65 -15.01 0.01
N ARG A 124 -9.39 -14.67 1.09
CA ARG A 124 -9.72 -15.64 2.15
C ARG A 124 -10.60 -16.76 1.63
N HIS A 125 -11.56 -16.43 0.78
CA HIS A 125 -12.42 -17.43 0.16
C HIS A 125 -11.61 -18.42 -0.66
N LEU A 126 -10.75 -17.94 -1.56
CA LEU A 126 -9.88 -18.79 -2.39
C LEU A 126 -8.91 -19.62 -1.56
N SER A 127 -8.33 -19.02 -0.53
CA SER A 127 -7.45 -19.72 0.42
C SER A 127 -8.13 -20.94 1.03
N LYS A 128 -9.38 -20.78 1.48
CA LYS A 128 -10.18 -21.90 2.02
C LYS A 128 -10.59 -22.90 0.94
N LYS A 129 -11.10 -22.41 -0.20
CA LYS A 129 -11.64 -23.24 -1.27
C LYS A 129 -10.61 -24.21 -1.85
N TYR A 130 -9.36 -23.78 -1.97
CA TYR A 130 -8.30 -24.55 -2.63
C TYR A 130 -7.22 -25.05 -1.68
N ASP A 131 -7.41 -24.86 -0.37
CA ASP A 131 -6.44 -25.21 0.67
C ASP A 131 -5.06 -24.58 0.43
N VAL A 132 -5.06 -23.28 0.13
CA VAL A 132 -3.85 -22.49 -0.11
C VAL A 132 -3.61 -21.56 1.07
N PRO A 133 -2.74 -21.89 2.02
CA PRO A 133 -2.54 -21.06 3.21
C PRO A 133 -1.86 -19.75 2.85
N ILE A 134 -2.49 -18.63 3.23
CA ILE A 134 -1.98 -17.27 3.04
C ILE A 134 -2.07 -16.46 4.32
N VAL A 135 -1.21 -15.45 4.44
CA VAL A 135 -1.31 -14.39 5.45
C VAL A 135 -1.66 -13.09 4.75
N ILE A 136 -2.78 -12.49 5.13
CA ILE A 136 -3.25 -11.22 4.57
C ILE A 136 -2.86 -10.09 5.52
N THR A 137 -2.23 -9.06 4.98
CA THR A 137 -1.73 -7.87 5.70
C THR A 137 -2.10 -6.58 4.97
N GLY A 138 -1.61 -5.45 5.47
CA GLY A 138 -1.77 -4.13 4.87
C GLY A 138 -3.10 -3.46 5.21
N LEU A 139 -3.20 -2.20 4.81
CA LEU A 139 -4.42 -1.40 4.90
C LEU A 139 -5.53 -2.00 4.04
N ASP A 140 -6.78 -1.61 4.28
CA ASP A 140 -7.86 -2.04 3.40
C ASP A 140 -7.69 -1.46 1.98
N ALA A 141 -7.22 -0.21 1.88
CA ALA A 141 -6.92 0.39 0.60
C ALA A 141 -5.61 -0.11 -0.07
N LEU A 142 -4.75 -0.80 0.69
CA LEU A 142 -3.47 -1.38 0.24
C LEU A 142 -3.34 -2.83 0.74
N PRO A 143 -4.24 -3.73 0.31
CA PRO A 143 -4.19 -5.11 0.74
C PRO A 143 -2.98 -5.84 0.13
N SER A 144 -2.37 -6.72 0.91
CA SER A 144 -1.37 -7.65 0.43
C SER A 144 -1.52 -9.00 1.10
N PHE A 145 -1.01 -10.04 0.45
CA PHE A 145 -0.93 -11.36 1.05
C PHE A 145 0.42 -12.02 0.77
N LYS A 146 0.75 -13.02 1.57
CA LYS A 146 1.92 -13.88 1.39
C LYS A 146 1.49 -15.33 1.48
N PHE A 147 1.95 -16.17 0.57
CA PHE A 147 1.77 -17.62 0.69
C PHE A 147 2.56 -18.13 1.90
N LYS A 148 1.90 -18.88 2.77
CA LYS A 148 2.50 -19.51 3.95
C LYS A 148 3.10 -20.86 3.56
N SER A 149 4.18 -20.82 2.76
CA SER A 149 4.87 -21.99 2.23
C SER A 149 6.36 -21.69 2.05
N LYS A 150 7.20 -22.73 2.15
CA LYS A 150 8.63 -22.64 1.77
C LYS A 150 8.79 -22.25 0.29
N MET A 151 7.82 -22.57 -0.56
CA MET A 151 7.81 -22.25 -1.99
C MET A 151 7.21 -20.86 -2.30
N HIS A 152 7.06 -19.97 -1.31
CA HIS A 152 6.32 -18.70 -1.47
C HIS A 152 6.83 -17.82 -2.62
N LEU A 153 8.12 -17.83 -2.94
CA LEU A 153 8.68 -17.07 -4.08
C LEU A 153 8.31 -17.69 -5.42
N TYR A 154 8.34 -19.01 -5.52
CA TYR A 154 7.89 -19.75 -6.71
C TYR A 154 6.41 -19.47 -6.98
N LEU A 155 5.57 -19.60 -5.94
CA LEU A 155 4.14 -19.34 -6.05
C LEU A 155 3.83 -17.88 -6.40
N LYS A 156 4.60 -16.93 -5.86
CA LYS A 156 4.50 -15.52 -6.22
C LYS A 156 4.88 -15.29 -7.69
N THR A 157 5.95 -15.91 -8.16
CA THR A 157 6.38 -15.83 -9.56
C THR A 157 5.30 -16.40 -10.48
N PHE A 158 4.76 -17.57 -10.16
CA PHE A 158 3.66 -18.18 -10.90
C PHE A 158 2.42 -17.29 -10.95
N LEU A 159 2.01 -16.73 -9.81
CA LEU A 159 0.90 -15.79 -9.73
C LEU A 159 1.10 -14.61 -10.68
N THR A 160 2.26 -13.96 -10.62
CA THR A 160 2.56 -12.78 -11.45
C THR A 160 2.60 -13.15 -12.94
N GLN A 161 3.22 -14.27 -13.30
CA GLN A 161 3.28 -14.79 -14.66
C GLN A 161 1.88 -15.04 -15.24
N GLU A 162 1.02 -15.74 -14.49
CA GLU A 162 -0.31 -16.09 -14.97
C GLU A 162 -1.26 -14.87 -15.04
N MET A 163 -1.09 -13.89 -14.15
CA MET A 163 -1.79 -12.61 -14.27
C MET A 163 -1.37 -11.86 -15.54
N LEU A 164 -0.07 -11.77 -15.81
CA LEU A 164 0.44 -11.11 -17.03
C LEU A 164 -0.07 -11.82 -18.31
N ARG A 165 -0.14 -13.16 -18.34
CA ARG A 165 -0.74 -13.91 -19.45
C ARG A 165 -2.20 -13.55 -19.72
N LYS A 166 -2.90 -13.07 -18.68
CA LYS A 166 -4.29 -12.58 -18.76
C LYS A 166 -4.36 -11.07 -18.98
N LYS A 167 -3.23 -10.42 -19.29
CA LYS A 167 -3.10 -8.97 -19.48
C LYS A 167 -3.48 -8.17 -18.21
N ILE A 168 -3.27 -8.75 -17.05
CA ILE A 168 -3.49 -8.10 -15.74
C ILE A 168 -2.14 -7.88 -15.10
N LEU A 169 -1.74 -6.62 -14.90
CA LEU A 169 -0.54 -6.25 -14.17
C LEU A 169 -0.82 -6.36 -12.66
N ALA A 170 -0.66 -7.55 -12.12
CA ALA A 170 -0.94 -7.82 -10.71
C ALA A 170 0.05 -8.82 -10.10
N THR A 171 0.24 -8.69 -8.80
CA THR A 171 1.00 -9.61 -7.96
C THR A 171 0.24 -9.86 -6.66
N ASN A 172 0.93 -10.12 -5.57
CA ASN A 172 0.36 -10.39 -4.24
C ASN A 172 -0.02 -9.15 -3.43
N SER A 173 -0.06 -7.98 -4.05
CA SER A 173 -0.51 -6.71 -3.42
C SER A 173 -1.29 -5.87 -4.41
N VAL A 174 -2.22 -5.07 -3.88
CA VAL A 174 -3.05 -4.16 -4.69
C VAL A 174 -3.04 -2.78 -4.07
N TYR A 175 -2.63 -1.78 -4.83
CA TYR A 175 -2.84 -0.37 -4.52
C TYR A 175 -4.19 0.04 -5.09
N CYS A 176 -5.24 0.00 -4.27
CA CYS A 176 -6.60 0.22 -4.74
C CYS A 176 -6.78 1.65 -5.29
N CYS A 177 -7.40 1.75 -6.44
CA CYS A 177 -7.92 3.00 -7.00
C CYS A 177 -9.44 2.85 -7.26
N ILE A 178 -10.11 3.94 -7.56
CA ILE A 178 -11.57 3.96 -7.73
C ILE A 178 -12.03 3.12 -8.94
N ASP A 179 -11.20 3.00 -9.96
CA ASP A 179 -11.53 2.23 -11.16
C ASP A 179 -11.43 0.71 -10.97
N HIS A 180 -10.68 0.23 -9.97
CA HIS A 180 -10.54 -1.20 -9.74
C HIS A 180 -11.88 -1.91 -9.51
N ASP A 181 -12.88 -1.24 -8.96
CA ASP A 181 -14.20 -1.86 -8.70
C ASP A 181 -14.85 -2.39 -9.99
N LYS A 182 -14.64 -1.70 -11.14
CA LYS A 182 -15.11 -2.09 -12.46
C LYS A 182 -14.50 -3.42 -12.95
N TYR A 183 -13.27 -3.70 -12.54
CA TYR A 183 -12.47 -4.85 -13.01
C TYR A 183 -12.37 -6.01 -12.03
N LEU A 184 -13.02 -5.92 -10.86
CA LEU A 184 -12.94 -6.95 -9.82
C LEU A 184 -13.38 -8.32 -10.31
N LYS A 185 -14.42 -8.40 -11.16
CA LYS A 185 -14.91 -9.68 -11.70
C LYS A 185 -13.83 -10.37 -12.55
N THR A 186 -13.16 -9.64 -13.42
CA THR A 186 -12.05 -10.14 -14.24
C THR A 186 -10.88 -10.58 -13.41
N TYR A 187 -10.48 -9.75 -12.44
CA TYR A 187 -9.40 -10.06 -11.51
C TYR A 187 -9.69 -11.31 -10.67
N PHE A 188 -10.89 -11.44 -10.14
CA PHE A 188 -11.31 -12.58 -9.32
C PHE A 188 -11.34 -13.88 -10.12
N SER A 189 -11.90 -13.85 -11.33
CA SER A 189 -11.89 -15.02 -12.22
C SER A 189 -10.48 -15.48 -12.59
N ALA A 190 -9.56 -14.54 -12.78
CA ALA A 190 -8.15 -14.86 -13.02
C ALA A 190 -7.49 -15.51 -11.81
N LEU A 191 -7.69 -14.90 -10.62
CA LEU A 191 -7.14 -15.43 -9.35
C LEU A 191 -7.66 -16.81 -9.01
N GLU A 192 -8.93 -17.08 -9.24
CA GLU A 192 -9.53 -18.38 -8.94
C GLU A 192 -8.81 -19.52 -9.66
N LYS A 193 -8.54 -19.36 -10.96
CA LYS A 193 -7.79 -20.35 -11.76
C LYS A 193 -6.36 -20.51 -11.22
N ILE A 194 -5.72 -19.42 -10.80
CA ILE A 194 -4.36 -19.47 -10.26
C ILE A 194 -4.33 -20.17 -8.91
N PHE A 195 -5.27 -19.88 -8.01
CA PHE A 195 -5.33 -20.53 -6.70
C PHE A 195 -5.64 -22.04 -6.81
N TYR A 196 -6.45 -22.43 -7.78
CA TYR A 196 -6.66 -23.85 -8.11
C TYR A 196 -5.33 -24.56 -8.44
N GLU A 197 -4.53 -24.01 -9.36
CA GLU A 197 -3.22 -24.56 -9.71
C GLU A 197 -2.23 -24.54 -8.53
N VAL A 198 -2.21 -23.44 -7.76
CA VAL A 198 -1.37 -23.33 -6.56
C VAL A 198 -1.71 -24.42 -5.54
N GLY A 199 -2.99 -24.75 -5.36
CA GLY A 199 -3.40 -25.87 -4.53
C GLY A 199 -2.80 -27.20 -5.00
N HIS A 200 -2.71 -27.45 -6.31
CA HIS A 200 -2.05 -28.65 -6.85
C HIS A 200 -0.54 -28.66 -6.61
N PHE A 201 0.15 -27.52 -6.75
CA PHE A 201 1.58 -27.42 -6.45
C PHE A 201 1.88 -27.70 -4.96
N LEU A 202 1.04 -27.22 -4.06
CA LEU A 202 1.18 -27.49 -2.64
C LEU A 202 0.95 -28.96 -2.28
N ARG A 203 0.21 -29.71 -3.11
CA ARG A 203 -0.03 -31.15 -2.97
C ARG A 203 0.98 -32.02 -3.74
N GLY A 204 2.06 -31.45 -4.28
CA GLY A 204 3.16 -32.19 -4.87
C GLY A 204 3.32 -32.11 -6.39
N LYS A 205 2.45 -31.39 -7.11
CA LYS A 205 2.66 -31.10 -8.54
C LYS A 205 3.92 -30.24 -8.71
N ASP A 206 4.77 -30.57 -9.65
CA ASP A 206 6.01 -29.86 -9.92
C ASP A 206 5.73 -28.45 -10.49
N ILE A 207 5.99 -27.42 -9.71
CA ILE A 207 5.83 -26.04 -10.12
C ILE A 207 6.87 -25.58 -11.15
N MET A 208 8.08 -26.19 -11.14
CA MET A 208 9.17 -25.78 -12.05
C MET A 208 8.78 -25.93 -13.51
N LYS A 209 8.02 -26.98 -13.84
CA LYS A 209 7.49 -27.21 -15.21
C LYS A 209 6.49 -26.13 -15.66
N SER A 210 5.95 -25.37 -14.74
CA SER A 210 4.94 -24.31 -15.02
C SER A 210 5.55 -22.91 -15.03
N LEU A 211 6.78 -22.74 -14.55
CA LEU A 211 7.47 -21.45 -14.56
C LEU A 211 8.16 -21.23 -15.92
N LYS A 212 7.94 -20.06 -16.51
CA LYS A 212 8.60 -19.62 -17.76
C LYS A 212 9.74 -18.65 -17.50
N TYR A 213 9.79 -18.05 -16.31
CA TYR A 213 10.74 -17.01 -15.93
C TYR A 213 11.45 -17.38 -14.63
N PRO A 214 12.64 -16.81 -14.39
CA PRO A 214 13.35 -16.99 -13.14
C PRO A 214 12.50 -16.63 -11.92
N VAL A 215 12.71 -17.38 -10.83
CA VAL A 215 12.01 -17.11 -9.56
C VAL A 215 12.36 -15.72 -9.04
N CYS A 216 11.35 -14.96 -8.65
CA CYS A 216 11.53 -13.62 -8.12
C CYS A 216 12.38 -13.62 -6.84
N LYS A 217 13.22 -12.61 -6.69
CA LYS A 217 14.06 -12.45 -5.50
C LYS A 217 13.23 -11.91 -4.32
N ASN A 218 13.68 -12.21 -3.12
CA ASN A 218 13.09 -11.67 -1.90
C ASN A 218 13.89 -10.44 -1.46
N GLY A 219 13.21 -9.29 -1.34
CA GLY A 219 13.83 -8.04 -0.88
C GLY A 219 14.39 -7.16 -1.99
N ILE A 220 14.94 -6.02 -1.57
CA ILE A 220 15.66 -5.08 -2.42
C ILE A 220 17.15 -5.38 -2.26
N TYR A 221 17.79 -5.81 -3.33
CA TYR A 221 19.23 -5.98 -3.36
C TYR A 221 19.86 -4.73 -3.98
N ARG A 222 20.89 -4.19 -3.34
CA ARG A 222 21.75 -3.20 -4.00
C ARG A 222 22.46 -3.89 -5.14
N LEU A 223 22.43 -3.29 -6.32
CA LEU A 223 23.35 -3.63 -7.41
C LEU A 223 24.66 -2.94 -7.05
N ASN A 224 25.60 -3.68 -6.49
CA ASN A 224 26.98 -3.20 -6.29
C ASN A 224 27.76 -3.44 -7.56
#